data_6acd3a938cbbfd11028983e6c8c9f148
#
_entry.id   6acd3a938cbbfd11028983e6c8c9f148
#
_cell.length_a   1.000
_cell.length_b   1.000
_cell.length_c   1.000
_cell.angle_alpha   90.00
_cell.angle_beta   90.00
_cell.angle_gamma   90.00
#
_symmetry.space_group_name_H-M   'P 1'
#
loop_
_entity.id
_entity.type
_entity.pdbx_description
1 polymer ?
#
loop_
_entity_poly.entity_id
_entity_poly.type
_entity_poly.pdbx_seq_one_letter_code
_entity_poly.pdbx_strand_id
1 'polypeptide(L)'
;MPLPGRRLTALMTRYNGSSLLIDCGEGTQVAIKEKGWTFKPIDAICFTHYHADHISGLPGLLLTMGNTDRREPLTMIGPKGLERVVNSLRVICPELPFPIVFHEVTAPEEVIEMNGYKITAFRVQHNITCYGYSLEISRKGKFDVERAKAQEIPIKCWNPLQKGETVTLDGKTYTPDMVLGPARKGLKVTYCTDTRPIPSISEHAKGSDLFICEGMYGEPEKQAKAKEFKHMTFYEAAKLAKDAE
;
A
#
# COMPACT_ATOMS: atom_id res chain seq x y z
N MET A 1 -7.47 -20.50 7.68
CA MET A 1 -7.43 -21.53 6.61
C MET A 1 -8.12 -20.99 5.36
N PRO A 2 -7.57 -21.25 4.15
CA PRO A 2 -8.28 -20.95 2.92
C PRO A 2 -9.54 -21.83 2.81
N LEU A 3 -10.60 -21.27 2.27
CA LEU A 3 -11.87 -21.95 2.02
C LEU A 3 -12.24 -21.79 0.54
N PRO A 4 -13.06 -22.67 -0.03
CA PRO A 4 -13.59 -22.48 -1.37
C PRO A 4 -14.23 -21.10 -1.49
N GLY A 5 -13.79 -20.30 -2.48
CA GLY A 5 -14.26 -18.92 -2.67
C GLY A 5 -13.73 -17.87 -1.69
N ARG A 6 -12.93 -18.23 -0.70
CA ARG A 6 -12.24 -17.29 0.21
C ARG A 6 -10.74 -17.51 0.17
N ARG A 7 -10.00 -16.46 -0.16
CA ARG A 7 -8.54 -16.43 -0.15
C ARG A 7 -8.04 -15.92 1.19
N LEU A 8 -6.78 -16.17 1.49
CA LEU A 8 -6.12 -15.61 2.67
C LEU A 8 -5.80 -14.13 2.45
N THR A 9 -5.22 -13.51 3.47
CA THR A 9 -5.07 -12.06 3.56
C THR A 9 -4.22 -11.49 2.43
N ALA A 10 -4.80 -10.57 1.67
CA ALA A 10 -4.11 -9.78 0.66
C ALA A 10 -4.98 -8.57 0.26
N LEU A 11 -4.36 -7.42 0.11
CA LEU A 11 -4.98 -6.21 -0.47
C LEU A 11 -4.12 -5.71 -1.62
N MET A 12 -4.67 -5.59 -2.81
CA MET A 12 -3.96 -5.03 -3.96
C MET A 12 -4.57 -3.69 -4.36
N THR A 13 -3.73 -2.68 -4.52
CA THR A 13 -4.09 -1.36 -5.01
C THR A 13 -3.38 -1.06 -6.33
N ARG A 14 -3.97 -0.19 -7.17
CA ARG A 14 -3.37 0.23 -8.45
C ARG A 14 -3.48 1.73 -8.61
N TYR A 15 -2.37 2.34 -9.00
CA TYR A 15 -2.30 3.76 -9.28
C TYR A 15 -1.24 4.05 -10.36
N ASN A 16 -1.58 4.84 -11.38
CA ASN A 16 -0.67 5.26 -12.46
C ASN A 16 0.15 4.13 -13.11
N GLY A 17 -0.47 2.97 -13.33
CA GLY A 17 0.20 1.82 -13.94
C GLY A 17 1.02 0.97 -12.95
N SER A 18 1.27 1.44 -11.74
CA SER A 18 1.90 0.70 -10.64
C SER A 18 0.87 -0.05 -9.81
N SER A 19 1.27 -1.15 -9.22
CA SER A 19 0.45 -1.91 -8.25
C SER A 19 1.25 -2.13 -6.97
N LEU A 20 0.56 -1.93 -5.85
CA LEU A 20 1.05 -2.27 -4.51
C LEU A 20 0.20 -3.40 -3.95
N LEU A 21 0.86 -4.43 -3.43
CA LEU A 21 0.23 -5.52 -2.70
C LEU A 21 0.54 -5.36 -1.20
N ILE A 22 -0.44 -5.49 -0.33
CA ILE A 22 -0.24 -5.60 1.12
C ILE A 22 -0.63 -7.02 1.52
N ASP A 23 0.31 -7.74 2.09
CA ASP A 23 0.28 -9.17 2.38
C ASP A 23 0.12 -10.06 1.14
N CYS A 24 0.49 -11.31 1.28
CA CYS A 24 0.44 -12.32 0.23
C CYS A 24 0.12 -13.69 0.83
N GLY A 25 -1.11 -13.85 1.33
CA GLY A 25 -1.59 -15.12 1.84
C GLY A 25 -1.79 -16.15 0.73
N GLU A 26 -2.00 -17.40 1.10
CA GLU A 26 -2.23 -18.48 0.15
C GLU A 26 -3.42 -18.20 -0.78
N GLY A 27 -3.24 -18.40 -2.07
CA GLY A 27 -4.26 -18.15 -3.09
C GLY A 27 -4.29 -16.72 -3.64
N THR A 28 -3.44 -15.80 -3.17
CA THR A 28 -3.36 -14.41 -3.67
C THR A 28 -3.20 -14.34 -5.18
N GLN A 29 -2.31 -15.16 -5.77
CA GLN A 29 -2.10 -15.19 -7.22
C GLN A 29 -3.36 -15.62 -7.99
N VAL A 30 -4.17 -16.52 -7.42
CA VAL A 30 -5.44 -16.95 -8.01
C VAL A 30 -6.45 -15.80 -7.97
N ALA A 31 -6.58 -15.13 -6.82
CA ALA A 31 -7.47 -13.98 -6.65
C ALA A 31 -7.13 -12.84 -7.62
N ILE A 32 -5.86 -12.54 -7.84
CA ILE A 32 -5.42 -11.54 -8.82
C ILE A 32 -5.88 -11.91 -10.24
N LYS A 33 -5.73 -13.19 -10.64
CA LYS A 33 -6.18 -13.69 -11.95
C LYS A 33 -7.70 -13.66 -12.09
N GLU A 34 -8.44 -14.07 -11.07
CA GLU A 34 -9.91 -14.04 -11.05
C GLU A 34 -10.46 -12.61 -11.23
N LYS A 35 -9.74 -11.60 -10.73
CA LYS A 35 -10.06 -10.17 -10.93
C LYS A 35 -9.63 -9.63 -12.30
N GLY A 36 -9.03 -10.44 -13.16
CA GLY A 36 -8.52 -9.99 -14.46
C GLY A 36 -7.31 -9.05 -14.36
N TRP A 37 -6.62 -9.03 -13.21
CA TRP A 37 -5.43 -8.21 -13.02
C TRP A 37 -4.17 -8.98 -13.40
N THR A 38 -3.09 -8.25 -13.65
CA THR A 38 -1.80 -8.79 -14.06
C THR A 38 -0.75 -8.61 -12.99
N PHE A 39 0.31 -9.41 -13.03
CA PHE A 39 1.37 -9.43 -12.01
C PHE A 39 2.52 -8.46 -12.33
N LYS A 40 2.80 -8.23 -13.61
CA LYS A 40 3.93 -7.39 -14.04
C LYS A 40 3.96 -6.01 -13.39
N PRO A 41 2.81 -5.30 -13.20
CA PRO A 41 2.80 -3.99 -12.55
C PRO A 41 2.99 -3.98 -11.04
N ILE A 42 3.16 -5.12 -10.37
CA ILE A 42 3.38 -5.16 -8.92
C ILE A 42 4.79 -4.68 -8.62
N ASP A 43 4.94 -3.42 -8.22
CA ASP A 43 6.23 -2.79 -7.97
C ASP A 43 6.66 -2.89 -6.50
N ALA A 44 5.68 -3.06 -5.61
CA ALA A 44 5.94 -3.24 -4.19
C ALA A 44 5.00 -4.26 -3.54
N ILE A 45 5.53 -4.96 -2.53
CA ILE A 45 4.78 -5.81 -1.61
C ILE A 45 5.10 -5.35 -0.20
N CYS A 46 4.08 -4.91 0.55
CA CYS A 46 4.18 -4.61 1.96
C CYS A 46 3.71 -5.82 2.78
N PHE A 47 4.41 -6.16 3.84
CA PHE A 47 3.98 -7.19 4.79
C PHE A 47 3.62 -6.54 6.13
N THR A 48 2.42 -6.82 6.62
CA THR A 48 2.00 -6.38 7.94
C THR A 48 2.78 -7.11 9.01
N HIS A 49 2.92 -8.42 8.87
CA HIS A 49 3.68 -9.31 9.73
C HIS A 49 3.93 -10.67 9.02
N TYR A 50 4.55 -11.64 9.71
CA TYR A 50 5.00 -12.89 9.08
C TYR A 50 4.24 -14.13 9.55
N HIS A 51 2.97 -14.03 9.93
CA HIS A 51 2.13 -15.22 10.07
C HIS A 51 1.85 -15.83 8.69
N ALA A 52 1.65 -17.14 8.67
CA ALA A 52 1.55 -17.91 7.43
C ALA A 52 0.44 -17.42 6.49
N ASP A 53 -0.72 -17.06 7.04
CA ASP A 53 -1.87 -16.57 6.28
C ASP A 53 -1.68 -15.16 5.65
N HIS A 54 -0.55 -14.50 5.96
CA HIS A 54 -0.15 -13.21 5.38
C HIS A 54 1.01 -13.32 4.39
N ILE A 55 1.75 -14.45 4.35
CA ILE A 55 2.96 -14.56 3.53
C ILE A 55 3.11 -15.88 2.75
N SER A 56 2.33 -16.93 3.08
CA SER A 56 2.50 -18.26 2.49
C SER A 56 2.31 -18.32 0.97
N GLY A 57 1.60 -17.37 0.38
CA GLY A 57 1.40 -17.26 -1.07
C GLY A 57 2.59 -16.68 -1.84
N LEU A 58 3.59 -16.11 -1.14
CA LEU A 58 4.68 -15.38 -1.75
C LEU A 58 5.53 -16.20 -2.73
N PRO A 59 5.98 -17.44 -2.42
CA PRO A 59 6.80 -18.20 -3.37
C PRO A 59 6.09 -18.45 -4.70
N GLY A 60 4.82 -18.83 -4.65
CA GLY A 60 4.02 -19.03 -5.87
C GLY A 60 3.78 -17.75 -6.65
N LEU A 61 3.57 -16.61 -5.96
CA LEU A 61 3.45 -15.31 -6.60
C LEU A 61 4.74 -14.91 -7.31
N LEU A 62 5.90 -15.06 -6.66
CA LEU A 62 7.21 -14.73 -7.25
C LEU A 62 7.50 -15.54 -8.51
N LEU A 63 7.23 -16.85 -8.50
CA LEU A 63 7.35 -17.70 -9.69
C LEU A 63 6.43 -17.22 -10.83
N THR A 64 5.18 -16.88 -10.50
CA THR A 64 4.23 -16.36 -11.49
C THR A 64 4.70 -15.02 -12.05
N MET A 65 5.21 -14.12 -11.22
CA MET A 65 5.79 -12.84 -11.66
C MET A 65 7.02 -13.06 -12.56
N GLY A 66 7.87 -14.02 -12.23
CA GLY A 66 9.03 -14.39 -13.03
C GLY A 66 8.68 -14.80 -14.46
N ASN A 67 7.48 -15.35 -14.66
CA ASN A 67 6.97 -15.77 -15.96
C ASN A 67 6.28 -14.64 -16.76
N THR A 68 6.33 -13.37 -16.31
CA THR A 68 5.66 -12.23 -16.97
C THR A 68 6.63 -11.28 -17.68
N ASP A 69 7.83 -11.72 -18.04
CA ASP A 69 8.90 -10.90 -18.64
C ASP A 69 9.26 -9.66 -17.82
N ARG A 70 9.05 -9.72 -16.49
CA ARG A 70 9.47 -8.66 -15.57
C ARG A 70 10.99 -8.69 -15.41
N ARG A 71 11.62 -7.51 -15.43
CA ARG A 71 13.05 -7.30 -15.15
C ARG A 71 13.26 -6.22 -14.10
N GLU A 72 12.26 -5.37 -13.90
CA GLU A 72 12.29 -4.25 -12.95
C GLU A 72 12.37 -4.76 -11.51
N PRO A 73 13.08 -4.06 -10.62
CA PRO A 73 13.16 -4.41 -9.21
C PRO A 73 11.79 -4.53 -8.55
N LEU A 74 11.65 -5.50 -7.65
CA LEU A 74 10.50 -5.63 -6.77
C LEU A 74 10.88 -5.15 -5.38
N THR A 75 10.25 -4.09 -4.89
CA THR A 75 10.45 -3.61 -3.52
C THR A 75 9.60 -4.41 -2.54
N MET A 76 10.21 -4.91 -1.48
CA MET A 76 9.50 -5.53 -0.37
C MET A 76 9.70 -4.71 0.88
N ILE A 77 8.59 -4.37 1.55
CA ILE A 77 8.55 -3.54 2.75
C ILE A 77 7.92 -4.37 3.87
N GLY A 78 8.51 -4.36 5.06
CA GLY A 78 7.92 -5.11 6.18
C GLY A 78 8.72 -5.00 7.47
N PRO A 79 8.26 -5.64 8.54
CA PRO A 79 8.95 -5.63 9.83
C PRO A 79 10.39 -6.13 9.74
N LYS A 80 11.19 -5.81 10.74
CA LYS A 80 12.56 -6.33 10.88
C LYS A 80 12.62 -7.86 10.69
N GLY A 81 13.60 -8.32 9.93
CA GLY A 81 13.80 -9.73 9.57
C GLY A 81 13.15 -10.11 8.23
N LEU A 82 12.64 -9.12 7.48
CA LEU A 82 12.00 -9.31 6.17
C LEU A 82 12.88 -10.10 5.20
N GLU A 83 14.11 -9.65 5.00
CA GLU A 83 15.04 -10.29 4.07
C GLU A 83 15.27 -11.76 4.43
N ARG A 84 15.49 -12.07 5.71
CA ARG A 84 15.67 -13.44 6.18
C ARG A 84 14.44 -14.31 5.92
N VAL A 85 13.24 -13.79 6.24
CA VAL A 85 11.98 -14.55 6.06
C VAL A 85 11.73 -14.81 4.58
N VAL A 86 11.82 -13.80 3.74
CA VAL A 86 11.60 -13.93 2.29
C VAL A 86 12.61 -14.88 1.66
N ASN A 87 13.90 -14.76 1.99
CA ASN A 87 14.93 -15.66 1.46
C ASN A 87 14.75 -17.11 1.94
N SER A 88 14.23 -17.33 3.14
CA SER A 88 13.89 -18.68 3.62
C SER A 88 12.71 -19.29 2.85
N LEU A 89 11.67 -18.49 2.56
CA LEU A 89 10.51 -18.96 1.80
C LEU A 89 10.85 -19.26 0.33
N ARG A 90 11.73 -18.45 -0.26
CA ARG A 90 12.07 -18.57 -1.68
C ARG A 90 13.18 -19.57 -2.00
N VAL A 91 13.61 -20.43 -1.07
CA VAL A 91 14.57 -21.50 -1.37
C VAL A 91 14.08 -22.45 -2.49
N ILE A 92 12.77 -22.54 -2.69
CA ILE A 92 12.14 -23.31 -3.77
C ILE A 92 12.03 -22.55 -5.10
N CYS A 93 12.36 -21.25 -5.12
CA CYS A 93 12.42 -20.38 -6.31
C CYS A 93 13.63 -19.44 -6.20
N PRO A 94 14.87 -19.99 -6.17
CA PRO A 94 16.08 -19.21 -5.87
C PRO A 94 16.40 -18.17 -6.96
N GLU A 95 16.09 -18.50 -8.20
CA GLU A 95 16.38 -17.63 -9.35
C GLU A 95 15.13 -16.92 -9.83
N LEU A 96 15.20 -15.59 -9.82
CA LEU A 96 14.18 -14.71 -10.34
C LEU A 96 14.78 -13.79 -11.41
N PRO A 97 14.05 -13.46 -12.49
CA PRO A 97 14.57 -12.61 -13.56
C PRO A 97 14.62 -11.13 -13.18
N PHE A 98 14.31 -10.77 -11.95
CA PHE A 98 14.32 -9.43 -11.38
C PHE A 98 14.93 -9.43 -9.97
N PRO A 99 15.59 -8.33 -9.57
CA PRO A 99 16.10 -8.20 -8.22
C PRO A 99 14.99 -7.89 -7.21
N ILE A 100 15.18 -8.29 -5.96
CA ILE A 100 14.35 -7.89 -4.82
C ILE A 100 15.11 -6.84 -4.02
N VAL A 101 14.46 -5.73 -3.70
CA VAL A 101 14.96 -4.67 -2.83
C VAL A 101 14.20 -4.74 -1.52
N PHE A 102 14.92 -4.94 -0.42
CA PHE A 102 14.32 -5.04 0.91
C PHE A 102 14.35 -3.71 1.64
N HIS A 103 13.23 -3.35 2.27
CA HIS A 103 13.08 -2.20 3.15
C HIS A 103 12.47 -2.66 4.48
N GLU A 104 13.30 -2.82 5.50
CA GLU A 104 12.86 -3.23 6.83
C GLU A 104 12.42 -2.02 7.65
N VAL A 105 11.13 -1.99 8.01
CA VAL A 105 10.57 -0.99 8.93
C VAL A 105 10.97 -1.33 10.35
N THR A 106 11.66 -0.42 11.01
CA THR A 106 12.16 -0.59 12.38
C THR A 106 11.61 0.43 13.36
N ALA A 107 11.18 1.59 12.86
CA ALA A 107 10.57 2.64 13.68
C ALA A 107 9.09 2.31 13.99
N PRO A 108 8.52 2.90 15.04
CA PRO A 108 7.08 2.80 15.32
C PRO A 108 6.20 3.36 14.20
N GLU A 109 6.69 4.36 13.50
CA GLU A 109 6.10 4.95 12.31
C GLU A 109 7.20 5.27 11.30
N GLU A 110 6.93 5.00 10.02
CA GLU A 110 7.86 5.29 8.93
C GLU A 110 7.11 5.66 7.67
N VAL A 111 7.57 6.70 6.98
CA VAL A 111 7.00 7.19 5.73
C VAL A 111 7.92 6.82 4.57
N ILE A 112 7.35 6.18 3.55
CA ILE A 112 8.03 5.74 2.35
C ILE A 112 7.31 6.34 1.14
N GLU A 113 8.04 7.05 0.29
CA GLU A 113 7.50 7.61 -0.94
C GLU A 113 7.92 6.76 -2.14
N MET A 114 6.96 6.37 -2.95
CA MET A 114 7.22 5.64 -4.20
C MET A 114 6.07 5.79 -5.21
N ASN A 115 6.41 5.79 -6.48
CA ASN A 115 5.45 5.76 -7.60
C ASN A 115 4.34 6.83 -7.53
N GLY A 116 4.62 7.98 -6.88
CA GLY A 116 3.69 9.12 -6.78
C GLY A 116 2.65 8.98 -5.67
N TYR A 117 2.84 8.06 -4.74
CA TYR A 117 2.06 7.94 -3.51
C TYR A 117 2.97 7.76 -2.29
N LYS A 118 2.43 8.05 -1.14
CA LYS A 118 3.07 7.93 0.16
C LYS A 118 2.50 6.72 0.90
N ILE A 119 3.38 5.87 1.41
CA ILE A 119 3.05 4.75 2.30
C ILE A 119 3.49 5.16 3.70
N THR A 120 2.57 5.17 4.66
CA THR A 120 2.91 5.30 6.08
C THR A 120 2.72 3.95 6.75
N ALA A 121 3.81 3.32 7.17
CA ALA A 121 3.77 2.14 8.04
C ALA A 121 3.65 2.60 9.48
N PHE A 122 2.71 2.07 10.26
CA PHE A 122 2.52 2.41 11.66
C PHE A 122 2.33 1.16 12.52
N ARG A 123 2.96 1.17 13.69
CA ARG A 123 2.96 0.02 14.59
C ARG A 123 1.58 -0.26 15.15
N VAL A 124 1.17 -1.54 15.15
CA VAL A 124 -0.08 -2.03 15.75
C VAL A 124 0.20 -3.12 16.79
N GLN A 125 -0.83 -3.56 17.52
CA GLN A 125 -0.68 -4.46 18.66
C GLN A 125 -1.12 -5.88 18.33
N HIS A 126 -0.16 -6.72 17.95
CA HIS A 126 -0.37 -8.14 17.70
C HIS A 126 0.61 -9.01 18.51
N ASN A 127 0.57 -10.34 18.34
CA ASN A 127 1.45 -11.29 19.03
C ASN A 127 2.92 -11.19 18.59
N ILE A 128 3.14 -10.76 17.35
CA ILE A 128 4.47 -10.46 16.78
C ILE A 128 4.51 -9.02 16.30
N THR A 129 5.68 -8.56 15.86
CA THR A 129 5.82 -7.23 15.25
C THR A 129 4.88 -7.11 14.06
N CYS A 130 3.94 -6.16 14.12
CA CYS A 130 2.93 -5.95 13.11
C CYS A 130 2.73 -4.45 12.81
N TYR A 131 2.48 -4.12 11.55
CA TYR A 131 2.23 -2.77 11.07
C TYR A 131 0.90 -2.69 10.31
N GLY A 132 0.19 -1.57 10.50
CA GLY A 132 -0.81 -1.09 9.58
C GLY A 132 -0.18 -0.21 8.52
N TYR A 133 -0.89 0.06 7.43
CA TYR A 133 -0.43 0.89 6.32
C TYR A 133 -1.48 1.92 5.92
N SER A 134 -1.07 3.18 5.80
CA SER A 134 -1.86 4.21 5.13
C SER A 134 -1.22 4.54 3.78
N LEU A 135 -2.05 4.55 2.74
CA LEU A 135 -1.65 4.90 1.37
C LEU A 135 -2.26 6.24 1.02
N GLU A 136 -1.44 7.21 0.68
CA GLU A 136 -1.89 8.56 0.37
C GLU A 136 -1.44 9.00 -1.02
N ILE A 137 -2.38 9.52 -1.81
CA ILE A 137 -2.13 10.10 -3.12
C ILE A 137 -2.40 11.59 -3.05
N SER A 138 -1.37 12.40 -3.25
CA SER A 138 -1.52 13.84 -3.37
C SER A 138 -2.11 14.21 -4.73
N ARG A 139 -3.09 15.11 -4.74
CA ARG A 139 -3.70 15.62 -5.97
C ARG A 139 -3.37 17.09 -6.13
N LYS A 140 -2.53 17.40 -7.13
CA LYS A 140 -2.21 18.76 -7.49
C LYS A 140 -3.44 19.53 -7.96
N GLY A 141 -3.33 20.83 -8.00
CA GLY A 141 -4.35 21.72 -8.54
C GLY A 141 -4.73 21.36 -9.98
N LYS A 142 -5.91 21.79 -10.40
CA LYS A 142 -6.32 21.68 -11.80
C LYS A 142 -5.45 22.60 -12.64
N PHE A 143 -4.95 22.09 -13.78
CA PHE A 143 -4.24 22.92 -14.75
C PHE A 143 -5.17 23.93 -15.38
N ASP A 144 -4.75 25.19 -15.39
CA ASP A 144 -5.49 26.34 -15.93
C ASP A 144 -4.91 26.72 -17.29
N VAL A 145 -5.61 26.29 -18.33
CA VAL A 145 -5.22 26.53 -19.73
C VAL A 145 -5.21 28.04 -20.07
N GLU A 146 -6.17 28.77 -19.54
CA GLU A 146 -6.29 30.23 -19.85
C GLU A 146 -5.14 31.00 -19.18
N ARG A 147 -4.78 30.66 -17.94
CA ARG A 147 -3.58 31.21 -17.29
C ARG A 147 -2.30 30.85 -18.05
N ALA A 148 -2.19 29.61 -18.54
CA ALA A 148 -1.02 29.18 -19.31
C ALA A 148 -0.89 29.97 -20.62
N LYS A 149 -2.00 30.21 -21.33
CA LYS A 149 -2.05 31.02 -22.55
C LYS A 149 -1.74 32.50 -22.26
N ALA A 150 -2.35 33.06 -21.21
CA ALA A 150 -2.15 34.45 -20.84
C ALA A 150 -0.70 34.77 -20.44
N GLN A 151 0.02 33.79 -19.93
CA GLN A 151 1.45 33.88 -19.59
C GLN A 151 2.38 33.43 -20.73
N GLU A 152 1.81 33.14 -21.91
CA GLU A 152 2.54 32.71 -23.10
C GLU A 152 3.44 31.48 -22.85
N ILE A 153 2.97 30.55 -21.96
CA ILE A 153 3.73 29.35 -21.63
C ILE A 153 3.66 28.36 -22.80
N PRO A 154 4.79 27.93 -23.35
CA PRO A 154 4.82 26.99 -24.47
C PRO A 154 4.12 25.67 -24.12
N ILE A 155 3.32 25.13 -25.05
CA ILE A 155 2.54 23.89 -24.85
C ILE A 155 3.42 22.72 -24.40
N LYS A 156 4.66 22.64 -24.88
CA LYS A 156 5.63 21.62 -24.47
C LYS A 156 5.97 21.65 -22.97
N CYS A 157 5.75 22.76 -22.28
CA CYS A 157 5.95 22.91 -20.84
C CYS A 157 4.71 22.48 -20.01
N TRP A 158 3.54 22.36 -20.62
CA TRP A 158 2.27 22.16 -19.89
C TRP A 158 2.23 20.82 -19.14
N ASN A 159 2.63 19.72 -19.79
CA ASN A 159 2.61 18.39 -19.16
C ASN A 159 3.56 18.28 -17.94
N PRO A 160 4.84 18.69 -18.03
CA PRO A 160 5.68 18.77 -16.84
C PRO A 160 5.12 19.65 -15.74
N LEU A 161 4.65 20.87 -16.08
CA LEU A 161 4.05 21.78 -15.10
C LEU A 161 2.82 21.17 -14.43
N GLN A 162 1.95 20.48 -15.17
CA GLN A 162 0.81 19.76 -14.63
C GLN A 162 1.23 18.64 -13.66
N LYS A 163 2.37 18.01 -13.92
CA LYS A 163 2.99 17.04 -13.01
C LYS A 163 3.69 17.69 -11.81
N GLY A 164 3.75 19.04 -11.78
CA GLY A 164 4.39 19.82 -10.72
C GLY A 164 5.90 19.91 -10.86
N GLU A 165 6.42 19.76 -12.05
CA GLU A 165 7.83 19.92 -12.37
C GLU A 165 8.08 21.37 -12.82
N THR A 166 9.18 21.96 -12.40
CA THR A 166 9.65 23.25 -12.92
C THR A 166 10.37 23.02 -14.24
N VAL A 167 10.10 23.87 -15.24
CA VAL A 167 10.66 23.77 -16.57
C VAL A 167 11.43 25.03 -16.91
N THR A 168 12.71 24.89 -17.30
CA THR A 168 13.47 26.01 -17.88
C THR A 168 13.59 25.80 -19.38
N LEU A 169 13.18 26.82 -20.15
CA LEU A 169 13.19 26.80 -21.60
C LEU A 169 13.61 28.17 -22.14
N ASP A 170 14.60 28.20 -23.03
CA ASP A 170 15.11 29.39 -23.67
C ASP A 170 15.46 30.50 -22.64
N GLY A 171 16.07 30.11 -21.51
CA GLY A 171 16.46 31.03 -20.43
C GLY A 171 15.32 31.50 -19.52
N LYS A 172 14.05 31.09 -19.78
CA LYS A 172 12.89 31.44 -18.97
C LYS A 172 12.45 30.21 -18.14
N THR A 173 12.23 30.43 -16.85
CA THR A 173 11.78 29.39 -15.93
C THR A 173 10.28 29.49 -15.70
N TYR A 174 9.58 28.38 -15.85
CA TYR A 174 8.15 28.23 -15.60
C TYR A 174 7.94 27.31 -14.41
N THR A 175 7.10 27.70 -13.47
CA THR A 175 6.81 26.96 -12.24
C THR A 175 5.37 26.47 -12.21
N PRO A 176 5.04 25.38 -11.50
CA PRO A 176 3.69 24.83 -11.44
C PRO A 176 2.62 25.79 -10.95
N ASP A 177 2.95 26.66 -9.99
CA ASP A 177 2.03 27.66 -9.42
C ASP A 177 1.54 28.70 -10.46
N MET A 178 2.30 28.89 -11.54
CA MET A 178 1.88 29.76 -12.65
C MET A 178 0.61 29.25 -13.35
N VAL A 179 0.38 27.92 -13.34
CA VAL A 179 -0.68 27.26 -14.12
C VAL A 179 -1.56 26.30 -13.32
N LEU A 180 -1.20 25.97 -12.08
CA LEU A 180 -2.01 25.11 -11.23
C LEU A 180 -2.89 25.96 -10.30
N GLY A 181 -4.15 25.57 -10.18
CA GLY A 181 -5.03 26.05 -9.14
C GLY A 181 -4.66 25.49 -7.74
N PRO A 182 -5.49 25.75 -6.72
CA PRO A 182 -5.25 25.21 -5.38
C PRO A 182 -5.18 23.66 -5.40
N ALA A 183 -4.38 23.11 -4.50
CA ALA A 183 -4.29 21.66 -4.32
C ALA A 183 -5.68 21.07 -4.01
N ARG A 184 -5.98 19.94 -4.62
CA ARG A 184 -7.24 19.23 -4.40
C ARG A 184 -7.09 18.23 -3.27
N LYS A 185 -8.20 17.87 -2.60
CA LYS A 185 -8.20 16.77 -1.64
C LYS A 185 -7.57 15.54 -2.30
N GLY A 186 -6.56 14.97 -1.65
CA GLY A 186 -5.94 13.71 -2.05
C GLY A 186 -6.89 12.53 -1.86
N LEU A 187 -6.35 11.33 -2.04
CA LEU A 187 -7.03 10.08 -1.68
C LEU A 187 -6.19 9.39 -0.61
N LYS A 188 -6.87 8.85 0.39
CA LYS A 188 -6.24 8.09 1.48
C LYS A 188 -6.96 6.78 1.70
N VAL A 189 -6.19 5.69 1.74
CA VAL A 189 -6.68 4.36 2.13
C VAL A 189 -5.86 3.92 3.32
N THR A 190 -6.51 3.55 4.43
CA THR A 190 -5.84 2.98 5.59
C THR A 190 -6.25 1.53 5.74
N TYR A 191 -5.25 0.66 5.88
CA TYR A 191 -5.38 -0.78 6.04
C TYR A 191 -4.77 -1.24 7.35
N CYS A 192 -5.54 -1.94 8.15
CA CYS A 192 -5.12 -2.48 9.42
C CYS A 192 -5.74 -3.86 9.63
N THR A 193 -4.90 -4.86 9.81
CA THR A 193 -5.30 -6.24 10.10
C THR A 193 -4.66 -6.70 11.41
N ASP A 194 -4.96 -7.86 11.87
CA ASP A 194 -4.38 -8.59 13.02
C ASP A 194 -3.85 -7.70 14.14
N THR A 195 -4.78 -7.12 14.90
CA THR A 195 -4.42 -6.19 15.97
C THR A 195 -5.50 -6.06 17.04
N ARG A 196 -5.09 -5.67 18.24
CA ARG A 196 -6.03 -5.08 19.20
C ARG A 196 -6.35 -3.64 18.83
N PRO A 197 -7.54 -3.11 19.19
CA PRO A 197 -7.84 -1.70 18.98
C PRO A 197 -6.93 -0.86 19.86
N ILE A 198 -6.18 0.04 19.22
CA ILE A 198 -5.33 1.04 19.86
C ILE A 198 -5.60 2.43 19.24
N PRO A 199 -5.43 3.53 20.00
CA PRO A 199 -5.76 4.88 19.50
C PRO A 199 -5.04 5.27 18.21
N SER A 200 -3.79 4.85 18.04
CA SER A 200 -3.01 5.18 16.83
C SER A 200 -3.66 4.70 15.53
N ILE A 201 -4.50 3.66 15.58
CA ILE A 201 -5.22 3.18 14.39
C ILE A 201 -6.22 4.25 13.91
N SER A 202 -7.03 4.81 14.83
CA SER A 202 -7.98 5.88 14.48
C SER A 202 -7.24 7.14 14.04
N GLU A 203 -6.11 7.48 14.67
CA GLU A 203 -5.28 8.62 14.30
C GLU A 203 -4.77 8.49 12.86
N HIS A 204 -4.25 7.32 12.47
CA HIS A 204 -3.80 7.06 11.11
C HIS A 204 -4.95 6.90 10.11
N ALA A 205 -6.12 6.41 10.55
CA ALA A 205 -7.30 6.29 9.71
C ALA A 205 -8.01 7.63 9.47
N LYS A 206 -7.75 8.64 10.29
CA LYS A 206 -8.40 9.96 10.18
C LYS A 206 -8.22 10.55 8.78
N GLY A 207 -9.36 11.01 8.22
CA GLY A 207 -9.40 11.58 6.88
C GLY A 207 -9.24 10.58 5.74
N SER A 208 -9.25 9.27 6.01
CA SER A 208 -9.24 8.24 4.98
C SER A 208 -10.55 8.27 4.17
N ASP A 209 -10.43 8.11 2.86
CA ASP A 209 -11.58 7.89 1.97
C ASP A 209 -12.07 6.44 2.07
N LEU A 210 -11.19 5.52 2.48
CA LEU A 210 -11.49 4.12 2.76
C LEU A 210 -10.63 3.63 3.94
N PHE A 211 -11.27 3.14 4.98
CA PHE A 211 -10.62 2.44 6.08
C PHE A 211 -10.98 0.95 6.03
N ILE A 212 -9.99 0.10 5.88
CA ILE A 212 -10.12 -1.37 5.87
C ILE A 212 -9.51 -1.87 7.17
N CYS A 213 -10.32 -2.46 8.01
CA CYS A 213 -9.92 -2.95 9.31
C CYS A 213 -10.39 -4.38 9.52
N GLU A 214 -9.63 -5.17 10.27
CA GLU A 214 -10.10 -6.48 10.70
C GLU A 214 -11.34 -6.39 11.60
N GLY A 215 -12.07 -7.47 11.66
CA GLY A 215 -13.12 -7.74 12.64
C GLY A 215 -13.33 -9.24 12.66
N MET A 216 -12.43 -9.96 13.36
CA MET A 216 -12.43 -11.43 13.29
C MET A 216 -13.63 -12.06 14.00
N TYR A 217 -14.14 -11.40 15.04
CA TYR A 217 -15.20 -11.95 15.88
C TYR A 217 -16.48 -11.10 15.81
N GLY A 218 -17.58 -11.71 15.36
CA GLY A 218 -18.89 -11.04 15.27
C GLY A 218 -19.66 -11.01 16.58
N GLU A 219 -19.48 -12.02 17.42
CA GLU A 219 -20.28 -12.15 18.64
C GLU A 219 -19.59 -11.48 19.85
N PRO A 220 -20.35 -10.71 20.67
CA PRO A 220 -19.83 -10.03 21.86
C PRO A 220 -19.16 -10.98 22.87
N GLU A 221 -19.66 -12.21 23.00
CA GLU A 221 -19.14 -13.23 23.92
C GLU A 221 -17.71 -13.66 23.57
N LYS A 222 -17.28 -13.44 22.32
CA LYS A 222 -15.92 -13.75 21.84
C LYS A 222 -14.90 -12.66 22.16
N GLN A 223 -15.26 -11.59 22.85
CA GLN A 223 -14.33 -10.52 23.19
C GLN A 223 -13.10 -11.00 23.99
N ALA A 224 -13.29 -11.93 24.94
CA ALA A 224 -12.19 -12.50 25.70
C ALA A 224 -11.20 -13.22 24.76
N LYS A 225 -11.72 -14.00 23.79
CA LYS A 225 -10.94 -14.69 22.78
C LYS A 225 -10.22 -13.72 21.83
N ALA A 226 -10.89 -12.64 21.44
CA ALA A 226 -10.27 -11.58 20.64
C ALA A 226 -9.07 -10.94 21.37
N LYS A 227 -9.18 -10.70 22.66
CA LYS A 227 -8.06 -10.19 23.50
C LYS A 227 -6.92 -11.20 23.61
N GLU A 228 -7.22 -12.47 23.83
CA GLU A 228 -6.25 -13.56 23.96
C GLU A 228 -5.40 -13.70 22.69
N PHE A 229 -6.04 -13.74 21.51
CA PHE A 229 -5.38 -13.93 20.22
C PHE A 229 -4.92 -12.62 19.57
N LYS A 230 -5.10 -11.48 20.21
CA LYS A 230 -4.73 -10.14 19.70
C LYS A 230 -5.42 -9.76 18.40
N HIS A 231 -6.72 -10.03 18.33
CA HIS A 231 -7.64 -9.62 17.26
C HIS A 231 -8.75 -8.70 17.79
N MET A 232 -9.61 -8.21 16.91
CA MET A 232 -10.75 -7.35 17.23
C MET A 232 -12.10 -8.04 17.01
N THR A 233 -13.11 -7.55 17.72
CA THR A 233 -14.51 -7.77 17.38
C THR A 233 -15.00 -6.75 16.36
N PHE A 234 -16.10 -7.04 15.66
CA PHE A 234 -16.74 -6.09 14.75
C PHE A 234 -17.11 -4.78 15.44
N TYR A 235 -17.54 -4.86 16.71
CA TYR A 235 -17.88 -3.67 17.50
C TYR A 235 -16.65 -2.78 17.74
N GLU A 236 -15.51 -3.38 18.10
CA GLU A 236 -14.26 -2.64 18.31
C GLU A 236 -13.76 -2.00 17.01
N ALA A 237 -13.85 -2.71 15.87
CA ALA A 237 -13.51 -2.17 14.55
C ALA A 237 -14.43 -0.99 14.17
N ALA A 238 -15.74 -1.13 14.38
CA ALA A 238 -16.70 -0.06 14.09
C ALA A 238 -16.45 1.18 14.97
N LYS A 239 -16.05 0.98 16.24
CA LYS A 239 -15.67 2.09 17.12
C LYS A 239 -14.44 2.82 16.62
N LEU A 240 -13.39 2.11 16.20
CA LEU A 240 -12.20 2.73 15.60
C LEU A 240 -12.54 3.55 14.34
N ALA A 241 -13.43 3.02 13.48
CA ALA A 241 -13.87 3.74 12.30
C ALA A 241 -14.62 5.04 12.67
N LYS A 242 -15.49 5.01 13.67
CA LYS A 242 -16.19 6.20 14.18
C LYS A 242 -15.22 7.21 14.80
N ASP A 243 -14.22 6.75 15.56
CA ASP A 243 -13.23 7.62 16.20
C ASP A 243 -12.27 8.27 15.15
N ALA A 244 -12.25 7.77 13.92
CA ALA A 244 -11.46 8.27 12.80
C ALA A 244 -12.18 9.33 11.93
N GLU A 245 -13.47 9.58 12.17
CA GLU A 245 -14.25 10.64 11.52
C GLU A 245 -13.79 12.02 12.04
#